data_eb6fa67ac072973cd4846b7e3fb06af2
#
_entry.id   eb6fa67ac072973cd4846b7e3fb06af2
#
_cell.length_a   1.000
_cell.length_b   1.000
_cell.length_c   1.000
_cell.angle_alpha   90.00
_cell.angle_beta   90.00
_cell.angle_gamma   90.00
#
_symmetry.space_group_name_H-M   'P 1'
#
loop_
_entity.id
_entity.type
_entity.pdbx_description
1 polymer ?
#
loop_
_entity_poly.entity_id
_entity_poly.type
_entity_poly.pdbx_seq_one_letter_code
_entity_poly.pdbx_strand_id
1 'polypeptide(L)'
;MNREFILFKVFDKNWNNLELTDDDLADLENTILSNPKVGKVIVGTGGLRKMRIPLENRGKSSGARVLYVDYESHEKTVLMNVYPKGVQDSITDEQKLEYKKLIDQLSKELTK
;
A
#
# COMPACT_ATOMS: atom_id res chain seq x y z
N MET A 1 -12.18 15.09 -1.12
CA MET A 1 -11.88 14.14 -2.21
C MET A 1 -12.31 12.76 -1.78
N ASN A 2 -12.97 12.02 -2.65
CA ASN A 2 -13.47 10.69 -2.34
C ASN A 2 -12.55 9.63 -2.91
N ARG A 3 -12.41 8.54 -2.17
CA ARG A 3 -11.66 7.37 -2.61
C ARG A 3 -12.33 6.13 -2.05
N GLU A 4 -12.45 5.12 -2.88
CA GLU A 4 -12.79 3.79 -2.40
C GLU A 4 -11.47 3.05 -2.13
N PHE A 5 -11.32 2.49 -0.94
CA PHE A 5 -10.13 1.73 -0.59
C PHE A 5 -10.42 0.25 -0.75
N ILE A 6 -9.63 -0.41 -1.55
CA ILE A 6 -9.74 -1.84 -1.81
C ILE A 6 -8.53 -2.50 -1.16
N LEU A 7 -8.77 -3.47 -0.29
CA LEU A 7 -7.71 -4.16 0.43
C LEU A 7 -7.52 -5.56 -0.14
N PHE A 8 -6.29 -5.86 -0.54
CA PHE A 8 -5.94 -7.24 -0.90
C PHE A 8 -5.98 -8.11 0.35
N LYS A 9 -6.28 -9.39 0.17
CA LYS A 9 -6.30 -10.33 1.29
C LYS A 9 -4.96 -10.38 2.02
N VAL A 10 -3.86 -10.33 1.28
CA VAL A 10 -2.53 -10.35 1.89
C VAL A 10 -2.29 -9.08 2.71
N PHE A 11 -2.79 -7.93 2.25
CA PHE A 11 -2.70 -6.70 3.03
C PHE A 11 -3.45 -6.86 4.35
N ASP A 12 -4.69 -7.29 4.27
CA ASP A 12 -5.53 -7.44 5.47
C ASP A 12 -4.93 -8.41 6.47
N LYS A 13 -4.44 -9.55 5.98
CA LYS A 13 -3.78 -10.54 6.82
C LYS A 13 -2.56 -9.97 7.52
N ASN A 14 -1.69 -9.31 6.76
CA ASN A 14 -0.45 -8.76 7.32
C ASN A 14 -0.72 -7.58 8.26
N TRP A 15 -1.74 -6.79 7.96
CA TRP A 15 -2.18 -5.71 8.83
C TRP A 15 -2.55 -6.25 10.21
N ASN A 16 -3.37 -7.31 10.23
CA ASN A 16 -3.78 -7.95 11.47
C ASN A 16 -2.60 -8.61 12.20
N ASN A 17 -1.70 -9.22 11.45
CA ASN A 17 -0.51 -9.84 12.04
C ASN A 17 0.41 -8.82 12.72
N LEU A 18 0.40 -7.59 12.25
CA LEU A 18 1.16 -6.50 12.86
C LEU A 18 0.41 -5.88 14.05
N GLU A 19 -0.77 -6.41 14.37
CA GLU A 19 -1.62 -5.92 15.45
C GLU A 19 -2.04 -4.46 15.26
N LEU A 20 -2.14 -4.05 14.01
CA LEU A 20 -2.65 -2.74 13.66
C LEU A 20 -4.18 -2.76 13.73
N THR A 21 -4.76 -1.66 14.18
CA THR A 21 -6.18 -1.57 14.46
C THR A 21 -6.95 -0.95 13.30
N ASP A 22 -8.28 -0.95 13.41
CA ASP A 22 -9.13 -0.23 12.46
C ASP A 22 -8.90 1.28 12.53
N ASP A 23 -8.58 1.81 13.71
CA ASP A 23 -8.23 3.22 13.85
C ASP A 23 -6.94 3.53 13.11
N ASP A 24 -5.95 2.64 13.20
CA ASP A 24 -4.70 2.78 12.45
C ASP A 24 -4.97 2.77 10.94
N LEU A 25 -5.89 1.93 10.50
CA LEU A 25 -6.26 1.85 9.08
C LEU A 25 -6.94 3.15 8.64
N ALA A 26 -7.83 3.69 9.46
CA ALA A 26 -8.48 4.95 9.16
C ALA A 26 -7.45 6.09 9.04
N ASP A 27 -6.45 6.10 9.90
CA ASP A 27 -5.37 7.08 9.82
C ASP A 27 -4.59 6.97 8.51
N LEU A 28 -4.28 5.73 8.11
CA LEU A 28 -3.61 5.48 6.84
C LEU A 28 -4.45 5.98 5.67
N GLU A 29 -5.72 5.63 5.66
CA GLU A 29 -6.63 6.05 4.59
C GLU A 29 -6.75 7.57 4.52
N ASN A 30 -6.84 8.23 5.67
CA ASN A 30 -6.92 9.69 5.72
C ASN A 30 -5.64 10.34 5.20
N THR A 31 -4.48 9.75 5.50
CA THR A 31 -3.20 10.24 4.99
C THR A 31 -3.16 10.18 3.47
N ILE A 32 -3.60 9.06 2.90
CA ILE A 32 -3.64 8.91 1.45
C ILE A 32 -4.69 9.82 0.83
N LEU A 33 -5.86 9.98 1.46
CA LEU A 33 -6.88 10.90 0.98
C LEU A 33 -6.36 12.33 0.90
N SER A 34 -5.59 12.75 1.90
CA SER A 34 -5.02 14.10 1.93
C SER A 34 -3.99 14.30 0.82
N ASN A 35 -3.23 13.26 0.49
CA ASN A 35 -2.24 13.32 -0.56
C ASN A 35 -2.02 11.91 -1.14
N PRO A 36 -2.74 11.55 -2.21
CA PRO A 36 -2.57 10.21 -2.81
C PRO A 36 -1.16 9.93 -3.31
N LYS A 37 -0.36 10.97 -3.52
CA LYS A 37 1.03 10.83 -3.98
C LYS A 37 2.03 10.86 -2.83
N VAL A 38 1.56 10.68 -1.59
CA VAL A 38 2.44 10.68 -0.42
C VAL A 38 3.50 9.58 -0.50
N GLY A 39 3.14 8.42 -1.00
CA GLY A 39 4.10 7.34 -1.23
C GLY A 39 4.91 7.56 -2.49
N LYS A 40 6.17 7.17 -2.44
CA LYS A 40 7.06 7.28 -3.61
C LYS A 40 6.79 6.14 -4.58
N VAL A 41 6.75 6.46 -5.87
CA VAL A 41 6.59 5.45 -6.91
C VAL A 41 7.83 4.57 -6.97
N ILE A 42 7.61 3.27 -7.05
CA ILE A 42 8.67 2.28 -7.25
C ILE A 42 8.80 2.05 -8.74
N VAL A 43 9.95 2.41 -9.30
CA VAL A 43 10.20 2.28 -10.73
C VAL A 43 10.06 0.83 -11.17
N GLY A 44 9.44 0.62 -12.33
CA GLY A 44 9.30 -0.72 -12.91
C GLY A 44 8.07 -1.49 -12.44
N THR A 45 7.15 -0.85 -11.73
CA THR A 45 5.97 -1.52 -11.17
C THR A 45 4.65 -1.08 -11.80
N GLY A 46 4.68 -0.06 -12.66
CA GLY A 46 3.45 0.45 -13.24
C GLY A 46 2.66 1.37 -12.32
N GLY A 47 3.29 1.88 -11.26
CA GLY A 47 2.67 2.87 -10.39
C GLY A 47 2.52 2.47 -8.93
N LEU A 48 3.11 1.36 -8.53
CA LEU A 48 3.11 0.96 -7.11
C LEU A 48 3.84 2.01 -6.29
N ARG A 49 3.23 2.44 -5.20
CA ARG A 49 3.82 3.41 -4.28
C ARG A 49 4.15 2.76 -2.95
N LYS A 50 5.16 3.30 -2.31
CA LYS A 50 5.65 2.83 -1.03
C LYS A 50 5.62 3.99 -0.03
N MET A 51 5.01 3.78 1.12
CA MET A 51 5.03 4.75 2.19
C MET A 51 5.32 4.08 3.52
N ARG A 52 5.83 4.87 4.47
CA ARG A 52 6.13 4.39 5.81
C ARG A 52 5.01 4.78 6.75
N ILE A 53 4.66 3.87 7.65
CA ILE A 53 3.79 4.19 8.78
C ILE A 53 4.52 3.82 10.06
N PRO A 54 4.29 4.55 11.17
CA PRO A 54 4.92 4.20 12.44
C PRO A 54 4.26 2.97 13.04
N LEU A 55 5.04 2.16 13.74
CA LEU A 55 4.52 1.08 14.57
C LEU A 55 4.71 1.50 16.02
N GLU A 56 3.87 2.42 16.48
CA GLU A 56 3.93 2.91 17.84
C GLU A 56 3.66 1.77 18.83
N ASN A 57 4.17 1.92 20.02
CA ASN A 57 4.03 0.94 21.12
C ASN A 57 4.79 -0.37 20.88
N ARG A 58 5.64 -0.41 19.89
CA ARG A 58 6.48 -1.59 19.61
C ARG A 58 7.91 -1.37 20.08
N GLY A 59 8.18 -0.21 20.72
CA GLY A 59 9.48 0.08 21.27
C GLY A 59 10.62 0.15 20.27
N LYS A 60 10.34 0.22 19.00
CA LYS A 60 11.33 0.27 17.97
C LYS A 60 11.08 1.45 17.05
N SER A 61 12.16 2.00 16.53
CA SER A 61 12.08 3.08 15.54
C SER A 61 11.70 2.55 14.16
N SER A 62 11.64 1.25 14.00
CA SER A 62 11.26 0.65 12.75
C SER A 62 9.76 0.76 12.55
N GLY A 63 9.34 1.31 11.43
CA GLY A 63 7.93 1.35 11.08
C GLY A 63 7.56 0.18 10.18
N ALA A 64 6.41 0.30 9.56
CA ALA A 64 6.01 -0.62 8.51
C ALA A 64 6.01 0.09 7.16
N ARG A 65 6.09 -0.67 6.11
CA ARG A 65 5.97 -0.19 4.73
C ARG A 65 4.62 -0.60 4.19
N VAL A 66 3.91 0.35 3.62
CA VAL A 66 2.64 0.09 2.94
C VAL A 66 2.88 0.23 1.45
N LEU A 67 2.42 -0.75 0.69
CA LEU A 67 2.47 -0.73 -0.77
C LEU A 67 1.06 -0.55 -1.29
N TYR A 68 0.88 0.47 -2.12
CA TYR A 68 -0.45 0.78 -2.65
C TYR A 68 -0.34 1.36 -4.05
N VAL A 69 -1.44 1.31 -4.78
CA VAL A 69 -1.55 1.98 -6.08
C VAL A 69 -2.81 2.83 -6.06
N ASP A 70 -2.70 4.06 -6.59
CA ASP A 70 -3.83 4.98 -6.64
C ASP A 70 -4.29 5.18 -8.08
N TYR A 71 -5.57 4.94 -8.30
CA TYR A 71 -6.22 5.14 -9.60
C TYR A 71 -7.07 6.41 -9.49
N GLU A 72 -6.44 7.56 -9.67
CA GLU A 72 -7.07 8.85 -9.45
C GLU A 72 -8.32 9.04 -10.28
N SER A 73 -8.27 8.69 -11.57
CA SER A 73 -9.41 8.89 -12.46
C SER A 73 -10.60 7.99 -12.14
N HIS A 74 -10.40 6.94 -11.34
CA HIS A 74 -11.45 6.03 -10.91
C HIS A 74 -11.80 6.20 -9.44
N GLU A 75 -11.15 7.14 -8.78
CA GLU A 75 -11.32 7.40 -7.34
C GLU A 75 -11.18 6.13 -6.50
N LYS A 76 -10.19 5.31 -6.83
CA LYS A 76 -9.90 4.06 -6.12
C LYS A 76 -8.43 3.97 -5.74
N THR A 77 -8.19 3.50 -4.52
CA THR A 77 -6.85 3.21 -4.03
C THR A 77 -6.83 1.76 -3.59
N VAL A 78 -5.85 1.01 -4.07
CA VAL A 78 -5.72 -0.41 -3.75
C VAL A 78 -4.55 -0.59 -2.80
N LEU A 79 -4.84 -1.06 -1.58
CA LEU A 79 -3.84 -1.35 -0.57
C LEU A 79 -3.38 -2.80 -0.80
N MET A 80 -2.15 -2.97 -1.26
CA MET A 80 -1.70 -4.25 -1.80
C MET A 80 -0.92 -5.08 -0.79
N ASN A 81 -0.10 -4.43 0.03
CA ASN A 81 0.68 -5.17 1.03
C ASN A 81 1.16 -4.23 2.13
N VAL A 82 1.50 -4.83 3.26
CA VAL A 82 2.14 -4.13 4.37
C VAL A 82 3.11 -5.11 5.03
N TYR A 83 4.29 -4.63 5.39
CA TYR A 83 5.29 -5.48 6.05
C TYR A 83 6.15 -4.62 6.95
N PRO A 84 6.72 -5.19 8.04
CA PRO A 84 7.59 -4.42 8.91
C PRO A 84 8.92 -4.11 8.22
N LYS A 85 9.43 -2.91 8.47
CA LYS A 85 10.76 -2.56 8.02
C LYS A 85 11.76 -3.51 8.68
N GLY A 86 12.74 -3.95 7.95
CA GLY A 86 13.73 -4.89 8.45
C GLY A 86 13.47 -6.32 8.01
N VAL A 87 12.24 -6.67 7.72
CA VAL A 87 11.93 -7.94 7.08
C VAL A 87 12.34 -7.87 5.62
N GLN A 88 12.04 -6.71 5.01
CA GLN A 88 12.38 -6.48 3.62
C GLN A 88 12.55 -4.97 3.42
N ASP A 89 13.77 -4.53 3.10
CA ASP A 89 14.03 -3.11 2.91
C ASP A 89 13.62 -2.62 1.53
N SER A 90 13.70 -3.48 0.53
CA SER A 90 13.31 -3.12 -0.82
C SER A 90 12.71 -4.31 -1.52
N ILE A 91 11.91 -4.02 -2.53
CA ILE A 91 11.27 -5.05 -3.35
C ILE A 91 12.29 -5.56 -4.37
N THR A 92 12.34 -6.88 -4.55
CA THR A 92 13.21 -7.48 -5.55
C THR A 92 12.70 -7.18 -6.95
N ASP A 93 13.57 -7.34 -7.95
CA ASP A 93 13.18 -7.15 -9.35
C ASP A 93 12.06 -8.12 -9.75
N GLU A 94 12.12 -9.34 -9.25
CA GLU A 94 11.09 -10.33 -9.49
C GLU A 94 9.74 -9.89 -8.93
N GLN A 95 9.74 -9.37 -7.70
CA GLN A 95 8.52 -8.86 -7.07
C GLN A 95 7.98 -7.65 -7.82
N LYS A 96 8.85 -6.78 -8.33
CA LYS A 96 8.43 -5.63 -9.14
C LYS A 96 7.64 -6.08 -10.36
N LEU A 97 8.11 -7.13 -11.02
CA LEU A 97 7.41 -7.68 -12.19
C LEU A 97 6.05 -8.26 -11.81
N GLU A 98 5.97 -8.94 -10.67
CA GLU A 98 4.71 -9.47 -10.20
C GLU A 98 3.70 -8.36 -9.91
N TYR A 99 4.14 -7.31 -9.22
CA TYR A 99 3.27 -6.17 -8.94
C TYR A 99 2.85 -5.47 -10.22
N LYS A 100 3.76 -5.34 -11.18
CA LYS A 100 3.43 -4.72 -12.46
C LYS A 100 2.30 -5.48 -13.16
N LYS A 101 2.38 -6.81 -13.17
CA LYS A 101 1.33 -7.63 -13.77
C LYS A 101 -0.01 -7.43 -13.08
N LEU A 102 0.00 -7.41 -11.74
CA LEU A 102 -1.21 -7.19 -10.96
C LEU A 102 -1.81 -5.81 -11.24
N ILE A 103 -0.97 -4.79 -11.26
CA ILE A 103 -1.43 -3.42 -11.49
C ILE A 103 -1.97 -3.25 -12.90
N ASP A 104 -1.32 -3.84 -13.90
CA ASP A 104 -1.82 -3.81 -15.27
C ASP A 104 -3.18 -4.49 -15.38
N GLN A 105 -3.35 -5.61 -14.70
CA GLN A 105 -4.62 -6.32 -14.69
C GLN A 105 -5.72 -5.52 -14.00
N LEU A 106 -5.40 -4.91 -12.86
CA LEU A 106 -6.34 -4.04 -12.16
C LEU A 106 -6.77 -2.87 -13.03
N SER A 107 -5.81 -2.27 -13.76
CA SER A 107 -6.11 -1.16 -14.66
C SER A 107 -7.12 -1.58 -15.73
N LYS A 108 -6.98 -2.77 -16.28
CA LYS A 108 -7.91 -3.30 -17.28
C LYS A 108 -9.29 -3.54 -16.68
N GLU A 109 -9.34 -4.05 -15.45
CA GLU A 109 -10.62 -4.29 -14.77
C GLU A 109 -11.35 -2.98 -14.51
N LEU A 110 -10.63 -1.94 -14.13
CA LEU A 110 -11.22 -0.64 -13.81
C LEU A 110 -11.74 0.10 -15.04
N THR A 111 -11.22 -0.22 -16.22
CA THR A 111 -11.59 0.46 -17.46
C THR A 111 -12.68 -0.25 -18.24
N LYS A 112 -13.18 -1.35 -17.73
CA LYS A 112 -14.30 -2.06 -18.38
C LYS A 112 -15.59 -1.30 -18.25
#